data_ada65e18ae13761adecc38297dcd4d07
#
_entry.id   ada65e18ae13761adecc38297dcd4d07
#
_cell.length_a   1.000
_cell.length_b   1.000
_cell.length_c   1.000
_cell.angle_alpha   90.00
_cell.angle_beta   90.00
_cell.angle_gamma   90.00
#
_symmetry.space_group_name_H-M   'P 1'
#
loop_
_entity.id
_entity.type
_entity.pdbx_description
1 polymer ?
#
loop_
_entity_poly.entity_id
_entity_poly.type
_entity_poly.pdbx_seq_one_letter_code
_entity_poly.pdbx_strand_id
1 'polypeptide(L)'
;MEQNKKGRSKRLATKLMHEVLTLLNENGGEMRSADIETSIEKRLTFDEWESQPYKDGGFRWLSYMHFYSIDFVKAGYIVKNKGRWFLSDDGKAALMKYNAEELYATAHQAYLDWSKKQEDVTGTVRADNTDEEDVNRFADIKAQADDDLMNYIQSRTPYEFQDMVAALLRSMGYYTPFVAPKGKDGGIDIIAYSDPLGATKPILKVQVKHYNLNNPVTVDVIRSIVGVAKNDVAIVVTSGRFAEPARQEARQFNVRLIDGYEFSELWIKYFNKMSEDDKARMPIEPIYFIKREDQ
;
A
#
# COMPACT_ATOMS: atom_id res chain seq x y z
N MET A 1 -6.74 -17.53 31.19
CA MET A 1 -5.39 -17.32 30.59
C MET A 1 -5.43 -16.57 29.25
N GLU A 2 -6.44 -16.73 28.41
CA GLU A 2 -6.55 -16.03 27.08
C GLU A 2 -6.76 -14.52 27.15
N GLN A 3 -7.56 -14.00 28.11
CA GLN A 3 -7.73 -12.54 28.25
C GLN A 3 -6.43 -11.79 28.60
N ASN A 4 -5.43 -12.48 29.18
CA ASN A 4 -4.13 -11.88 29.50
C ASN A 4 -3.20 -11.76 28.27
N LYS A 5 -3.39 -12.59 27.25
CA LYS A 5 -2.60 -12.56 26.01
C LYS A 5 -3.01 -11.39 25.10
N LYS A 6 -4.30 -11.20 24.83
CA LYS A 6 -4.82 -10.05 24.03
C LYS A 6 -4.37 -8.69 24.58
N GLY A 7 -4.25 -8.56 25.92
CA GLY A 7 -3.74 -7.35 26.55
C GLY A 7 -2.23 -7.11 26.33
N ARG A 8 -1.42 -8.17 26.14
CA ARG A 8 0.03 -8.05 25.94
C ARG A 8 0.38 -7.56 24.54
N SER A 9 -0.21 -8.17 23.52
CA SER A 9 0.00 -7.78 22.11
C SER A 9 -0.34 -6.33 21.86
N LYS A 10 -1.52 -5.89 22.35
CA LYS A 10 -1.94 -4.49 22.26
C LYS A 10 -0.98 -3.54 22.97
N ARG A 11 -0.52 -3.90 24.17
CA ARG A 11 0.44 -3.07 24.93
C ARG A 11 1.77 -2.94 24.21
N LEU A 12 2.29 -4.05 23.65
CA LEU A 12 3.52 -4.04 22.88
C LEU A 12 3.38 -3.17 21.63
N ALA A 13 2.32 -3.35 20.85
CA ALA A 13 2.03 -2.54 19.66
C ALA A 13 1.94 -1.04 19.98
N THR A 14 1.19 -0.69 21.03
CA THR A 14 1.05 0.70 21.51
C THR A 14 2.40 1.33 21.86
N LYS A 15 3.21 0.61 22.64
CA LYS A 15 4.55 1.04 23.07
C LYS A 15 5.48 1.23 21.86
N LEU A 16 5.51 0.25 20.94
CA LEU A 16 6.37 0.28 19.76
C LEU A 16 6.00 1.42 18.82
N MET A 17 4.74 1.52 18.46
CA MET A 17 4.32 2.48 17.45
C MET A 17 4.36 3.93 17.92
N HIS A 18 4.10 4.18 19.18
CA HIS A 18 4.30 5.50 19.78
C HIS A 18 5.78 5.91 19.72
N GLU A 19 6.69 4.98 20.07
CA GLU A 19 8.15 5.25 20.03
C GLU A 19 8.64 5.43 18.58
N VAL A 20 8.13 4.65 17.62
CA VAL A 20 8.44 4.82 16.19
C VAL A 20 8.11 6.23 15.70
N LEU A 21 6.88 6.73 15.99
CA LEU A 21 6.49 8.08 15.58
C LEU A 21 7.34 9.15 16.29
N THR A 22 7.65 8.94 17.57
CA THR A 22 8.51 9.82 18.35
C THR A 22 9.92 9.90 17.73
N LEU A 23 10.51 8.75 17.43
CA LEU A 23 11.82 8.67 16.76
C LEU A 23 11.82 9.38 15.41
N LEU A 24 10.81 9.15 14.60
CA LEU A 24 10.68 9.81 13.30
C LEU A 24 10.57 11.33 13.48
N ASN A 25 9.77 11.79 14.44
CA ASN A 25 9.58 13.22 14.70
C ASN A 25 10.89 13.89 15.17
N GLU A 26 11.65 13.25 16.06
CA GLU A 26 12.93 13.73 16.57
C GLU A 26 14.03 13.79 15.50
N ASN A 27 13.94 12.92 14.47
CA ASN A 27 14.93 12.81 13.40
C ASN A 27 14.50 13.50 12.09
N GLY A 28 13.70 14.56 12.19
CA GLY A 28 13.32 15.35 11.02
C GLY A 28 12.23 14.73 10.15
N GLY A 29 11.55 13.71 10.66
CA GLY A 29 10.42 13.05 10.00
C GLY A 29 10.80 11.87 9.09
N GLU A 30 12.09 11.47 9.05
CA GLU A 30 12.56 10.40 8.16
C GLU A 30 13.67 9.58 8.82
N MET A 31 13.58 8.24 8.74
CA MET A 31 14.63 7.31 9.17
C MET A 31 14.66 6.06 8.29
N ARG A 32 15.81 5.37 8.19
CA ARG A 32 15.88 4.02 7.62
C ARG A 32 15.29 3.02 8.61
N SER A 33 14.61 1.98 8.10
CA SER A 33 14.02 0.92 8.93
C SER A 33 15.03 0.33 9.92
N ALA A 34 16.22 -0.03 9.47
CA ALA A 34 17.27 -0.57 10.31
C ALA A 34 17.76 0.40 11.43
N ASP A 35 17.72 1.71 11.17
CA ASP A 35 18.07 2.72 12.19
C ASP A 35 16.95 2.86 13.23
N ILE A 36 15.68 2.74 12.81
CA ILE A 36 14.51 2.68 13.71
C ILE A 36 14.63 1.43 14.61
N GLU A 37 14.85 0.26 14.03
CA GLU A 37 15.00 -1.01 14.76
C GLU A 37 16.10 -0.91 15.82
N THR A 38 17.28 -0.44 15.45
CA THR A 38 18.40 -0.25 16.37
C THR A 38 18.09 0.77 17.48
N SER A 39 17.32 1.81 17.15
CA SER A 39 16.94 2.85 18.12
C SER A 39 15.87 2.35 19.10
N ILE A 40 14.90 1.59 18.61
CA ILE A 40 13.86 0.94 19.42
C ILE A 40 14.50 -0.03 20.42
N GLU A 41 15.44 -0.88 19.97
CA GLU A 41 16.14 -1.82 20.85
C GLU A 41 16.90 -1.12 21.99
N LYS A 42 17.44 0.06 21.72
CA LYS A 42 18.17 0.85 22.74
C LYS A 42 17.27 1.62 23.68
N ARG A 43 16.11 2.08 23.23
CA ARG A 43 15.21 2.96 24.00
C ARG A 43 14.17 2.22 24.80
N LEU A 44 13.72 1.07 24.30
CA LEU A 44 12.69 0.29 24.96
C LEU A 44 13.27 -0.91 25.70
N THR A 45 12.72 -1.18 26.87
CA THR A 45 12.99 -2.42 27.60
C THR A 45 11.93 -3.45 27.24
N PHE A 46 12.36 -4.64 26.84
CA PHE A 46 11.50 -5.75 26.46
C PHE A 46 11.52 -6.84 27.52
N ASP A 47 10.35 -7.38 27.86
CA ASP A 47 10.24 -8.54 28.73
C ASP A 47 10.65 -9.83 27.99
N GLU A 48 10.69 -10.97 28.70
CA GLU A 48 11.08 -12.27 28.15
C GLU A 48 10.17 -12.70 26.98
N TRP A 49 8.88 -12.39 27.04
CA TRP A 49 7.94 -12.71 25.97
C TRP A 49 8.12 -11.79 24.77
N GLU A 50 8.33 -10.50 24.98
CA GLU A 50 8.57 -9.50 23.92
C GLU A 50 9.90 -9.76 23.18
N SER A 51 10.94 -10.21 23.90
CA SER A 51 12.27 -10.53 23.37
C SER A 51 12.42 -11.95 22.82
N GLN A 52 11.34 -12.75 22.84
CA GLN A 52 11.42 -14.14 22.41
C GLN A 52 11.81 -14.21 20.92
N PRO A 53 12.87 -14.98 20.58
CA PRO A 53 13.24 -15.17 19.18
C PRO A 53 12.27 -16.15 18.50
N TYR A 54 11.96 -15.87 17.23
CA TYR A 54 11.31 -16.84 16.36
C TYR A 54 12.32 -17.84 15.78
N LYS A 55 11.83 -18.94 15.21
CA LYS A 55 12.67 -20.01 14.62
C LYS A 55 13.51 -19.53 13.44
N ASP A 56 13.10 -18.44 12.78
CA ASP A 56 13.77 -17.78 11.66
C ASP A 56 14.79 -16.71 12.08
N GLY A 57 14.98 -16.49 13.39
CA GLY A 57 16.00 -15.60 13.96
C GLY A 57 15.53 -14.16 14.23
N GLY A 58 14.29 -13.82 13.92
CA GLY A 58 13.71 -12.52 14.28
C GLY A 58 13.21 -12.49 15.73
N PHE A 59 13.12 -11.29 16.33
CA PHE A 59 12.54 -11.09 17.66
C PHE A 59 11.05 -10.75 17.56
N ARG A 60 10.24 -11.16 18.55
CA ARG A 60 8.80 -10.88 18.57
C ARG A 60 8.50 -9.40 18.48
N TRP A 61 9.18 -8.55 19.25
CA TRP A 61 8.96 -7.11 19.21
C TRP A 61 9.19 -6.50 17.82
N LEU A 62 10.18 -7.01 17.08
CA LEU A 62 10.52 -6.54 15.74
C LEU A 62 9.39 -6.88 14.75
N SER A 63 8.91 -8.11 14.77
CA SER A 63 7.77 -8.55 13.98
C SER A 63 6.51 -7.72 14.30
N TYR A 64 6.26 -7.44 15.58
CA TYR A 64 5.13 -6.61 16.01
C TYR A 64 5.24 -5.17 15.52
N MET A 65 6.43 -4.59 15.54
CA MET A 65 6.67 -3.25 15.00
C MET A 65 6.31 -3.17 13.52
N HIS A 66 6.80 -4.10 12.71
CA HIS A 66 6.50 -4.14 11.28
C HIS A 66 5.02 -4.41 11.01
N PHE A 67 4.42 -5.33 11.73
CA PHE A 67 3.01 -5.70 11.60
C PHE A 67 2.07 -4.53 11.90
N TYR A 68 2.19 -3.93 13.08
CA TYR A 68 1.28 -2.86 13.49
C TYR A 68 1.56 -1.52 12.80
N SER A 69 2.73 -1.35 12.19
CA SER A 69 2.99 -0.19 11.34
C SER A 69 2.04 -0.08 10.14
N ILE A 70 1.41 -1.19 9.71
CA ILE A 70 0.40 -1.18 8.66
C ILE A 70 -0.80 -0.35 9.06
N ASP A 71 -1.26 -0.46 10.29
CA ASP A 71 -2.37 0.33 10.83
C ASP A 71 -2.08 1.83 10.69
N PHE A 72 -0.83 2.23 10.97
CA PHE A 72 -0.36 3.61 10.89
C PHE A 72 -0.15 4.10 9.45
N VAL A 73 0.21 3.19 8.52
CA VAL A 73 0.23 3.50 7.09
C VAL A 73 -1.20 3.72 6.58
N LYS A 74 -2.15 2.88 6.97
CA LYS A 74 -3.57 3.01 6.56
C LYS A 74 -4.25 4.24 7.21
N ALA A 75 -3.83 4.62 8.39
CA ALA A 75 -4.23 5.90 9.01
C ALA A 75 -3.59 7.14 8.34
N GLY A 76 -2.62 6.93 7.44
CA GLY A 76 -1.90 8.03 6.80
C GLY A 76 -0.83 8.70 7.70
N TYR A 77 -0.49 8.11 8.85
CA TYR A 77 0.46 8.69 9.81
C TYR A 77 1.91 8.46 9.43
N ILE A 78 2.21 7.33 8.79
CA ILE A 78 3.54 7.01 8.26
C ILE A 78 3.46 6.60 6.79
N VAL A 79 4.56 6.84 6.09
CA VAL A 79 4.78 6.38 4.72
C VAL A 79 6.06 5.56 4.71
N LYS A 80 6.05 4.40 4.06
CA LYS A 80 7.23 3.56 3.87
C LYS A 80 7.66 3.59 2.42
N ASN A 81 8.96 3.81 2.18
CA ASN A 81 9.51 3.84 0.83
C ASN A 81 10.99 3.43 0.84
N LYS A 82 11.36 2.43 0.04
CA LYS A 82 12.75 1.95 -0.16
C LYS A 82 13.52 1.75 1.14
N GLY A 83 12.90 1.05 2.11
CA GLY A 83 13.50 0.79 3.42
C GLY A 83 13.62 2.02 4.33
N ARG A 84 12.93 3.11 4.01
CA ARG A 84 12.84 4.33 4.82
C ARG A 84 11.39 4.58 5.25
N TRP A 85 11.22 5.06 6.46
CA TRP A 85 9.94 5.42 7.02
C TRP A 85 9.86 6.93 7.19
N PHE A 86 8.72 7.49 6.86
CA PHE A 86 8.47 8.93 6.87
C PHE A 86 7.26 9.23 7.74
N LEU A 87 7.37 10.21 8.61
CA LEU A 87 6.26 10.74 9.39
C LEU A 87 5.52 11.80 8.56
N SER A 88 4.23 11.57 8.32
CA SER A 88 3.40 12.54 7.61
C SER A 88 3.02 13.72 8.53
N ASP A 89 2.47 14.80 7.94
CA ASP A 89 1.93 15.91 8.74
C ASP A 89 0.75 15.48 9.60
N ASP A 90 -0.08 14.55 9.12
CA ASP A 90 -1.16 13.94 9.90
C ASP A 90 -0.60 13.10 11.05
N GLY A 91 0.50 12.37 10.82
CA GLY A 91 1.21 11.62 11.86
C GLY A 91 1.81 12.51 12.94
N LYS A 92 2.39 13.66 12.56
CA LYS A 92 2.88 14.67 13.53
C LYS A 92 1.74 15.25 14.35
N ALA A 93 0.63 15.62 13.70
CA ALA A 93 -0.54 16.15 14.37
C ALA A 93 -1.15 15.11 15.33
N ALA A 94 -1.23 13.85 14.93
CA ALA A 94 -1.71 12.76 15.75
C ALA A 94 -0.82 12.51 16.97
N LEU A 95 0.50 12.51 16.80
CA LEU A 95 1.47 12.34 17.90
C LEU A 95 1.36 13.46 18.94
N MET A 96 1.04 14.69 18.51
CA MET A 96 0.82 15.83 19.43
C MET A 96 -0.54 15.79 20.15
N LYS A 97 -1.55 15.21 19.50
CA LYS A 97 -2.94 15.24 19.95
C LYS A 97 -3.30 14.09 20.86
N TYR A 98 -2.77 12.90 20.61
CA TYR A 98 -3.19 11.66 21.24
C TYR A 98 -2.10 11.12 22.18
N ASN A 99 -2.49 10.52 23.30
CA ASN A 99 -1.59 9.65 24.06
C ASN A 99 -1.33 8.34 23.29
N ALA A 100 -0.41 7.51 23.76
CA ALA A 100 -0.01 6.29 23.07
C ALA A 100 -1.18 5.32 22.79
N GLU A 101 -2.10 5.16 23.76
CA GLU A 101 -3.24 4.26 23.61
C GLU A 101 -4.29 4.79 22.63
N GLU A 102 -4.58 6.08 22.68
CA GLU A 102 -5.48 6.75 21.74
C GLU A 102 -4.91 6.77 20.32
N LEU A 103 -3.61 7.02 20.18
CA LEU A 103 -2.90 7.03 18.92
C LEU A 103 -3.00 5.67 18.23
N TYR A 104 -2.70 4.59 18.98
CA TYR A 104 -2.86 3.23 18.49
C TYR A 104 -4.31 2.90 18.14
N ALA A 105 -5.26 3.23 19.03
CA ALA A 105 -6.67 2.95 18.79
C ALA A 105 -7.21 3.64 17.55
N THR A 106 -6.81 4.89 17.30
CA THR A 106 -7.23 5.65 16.11
C THR A 106 -6.62 5.06 14.83
N ALA A 107 -5.34 4.69 14.86
CA ALA A 107 -4.69 4.04 13.71
C ALA A 107 -5.32 2.68 13.41
N HIS A 108 -5.56 1.88 14.43
CA HIS A 108 -6.20 0.56 14.28
C HIS A 108 -7.63 0.67 13.75
N GLN A 109 -8.42 1.66 14.19
CA GLN A 109 -9.76 1.91 13.67
C GLN A 109 -9.72 2.28 12.17
N ALA A 110 -8.76 3.11 11.75
CA ALA A 110 -8.56 3.46 10.34
C ALA A 110 -8.23 2.21 9.49
N TYR A 111 -7.42 1.29 10.02
CA TYR A 111 -7.18 0.00 9.39
C TYR A 111 -8.46 -0.83 9.26
N LEU A 112 -9.27 -0.95 10.32
CA LEU A 112 -10.53 -1.70 10.29
C LEU A 112 -11.54 -1.11 9.29
N ASP A 113 -11.62 0.20 9.21
CA ASP A 113 -12.50 0.88 8.25
C ASP A 113 -12.02 0.69 6.81
N TRP A 114 -10.70 0.67 6.59
CA TRP A 114 -10.13 0.32 5.30
C TRP A 114 -10.39 -1.14 4.95
N SER A 115 -10.18 -2.07 5.88
CA SER A 115 -10.42 -3.50 5.69
C SER A 115 -11.87 -3.81 5.31
N LYS A 116 -12.85 -3.21 6.01
CA LYS A 116 -14.28 -3.37 5.69
C LYS A 116 -14.63 -2.92 4.28
N LYS A 117 -14.03 -1.82 3.80
CA LYS A 117 -14.22 -1.36 2.42
C LYS A 117 -13.65 -2.32 1.38
N GLN A 118 -12.68 -3.14 1.76
CA GLN A 118 -12.12 -4.20 0.90
C GLN A 118 -12.95 -5.48 0.94
N GLU A 119 -13.67 -5.76 2.03
CA GLU A 119 -14.56 -6.93 2.16
C GLU A 119 -15.69 -6.94 1.12
N ASP A 120 -16.25 -5.78 0.81
CA ASP A 120 -17.24 -5.63 -0.29
C ASP A 120 -16.66 -6.03 -1.67
N VAL A 121 -15.33 -6.17 -1.77
CA VAL A 121 -14.62 -6.47 -3.03
C VAL A 121 -13.96 -7.85 -3.04
N THR A 122 -13.53 -8.42 -1.90
CA THR A 122 -12.66 -9.64 -1.88
C THR A 122 -13.01 -10.74 -0.86
N GLY A 123 -13.91 -10.53 0.08
CA GLY A 123 -14.41 -11.58 1.00
C GLY A 123 -13.38 -12.17 1.99
N THR A 124 -12.34 -11.43 2.38
CA THR A 124 -11.31 -11.93 3.31
C THR A 124 -11.28 -11.10 4.60
N VAL A 125 -11.74 -11.67 5.70
CA VAL A 125 -11.74 -11.09 7.06
C VAL A 125 -10.50 -11.55 7.82
N ARG A 126 -9.88 -10.67 8.63
CA ARG A 126 -9.01 -11.10 9.72
C ARG A 126 -9.86 -11.85 10.75
N ALA A 127 -9.68 -13.14 10.87
CA ALA A 127 -10.26 -13.92 11.97
C ALA A 127 -9.59 -13.53 13.29
N ASP A 128 -10.39 -13.10 14.26
CA ASP A 128 -9.96 -12.59 15.57
C ASP A 128 -9.49 -13.71 16.53
N ASN A 129 -9.39 -14.97 16.08
CA ASN A 129 -9.18 -16.17 16.91
C ASN A 129 -8.24 -17.24 16.37
N THR A 130 -7.28 -16.93 15.49
CA THR A 130 -6.20 -17.88 15.15
C THR A 130 -5.03 -17.76 16.14
N ASP A 131 -4.31 -18.84 16.40
CA ASP A 131 -3.13 -18.83 17.27
C ASP A 131 -2.24 -17.64 16.92
N GLU A 132 -1.97 -16.77 17.91
CA GLU A 132 -1.30 -15.47 17.73
C GLU A 132 0.03 -15.58 16.97
N GLU A 133 0.68 -16.72 16.99
CA GLU A 133 1.94 -16.98 16.28
C GLU A 133 1.75 -17.14 14.76
N ASP A 134 0.72 -17.85 14.31
CA ASP A 134 0.46 -18.07 12.88
C ASP A 134 -0.10 -16.81 12.19
N VAL A 135 -0.94 -16.05 12.89
CA VAL A 135 -1.49 -14.77 12.38
C VAL A 135 -0.39 -13.72 12.25
N ASN A 136 0.49 -13.61 13.24
CA ASN A 136 1.60 -12.68 13.24
C ASN A 136 2.56 -12.98 12.09
N ARG A 137 2.94 -14.24 11.90
CA ARG A 137 3.84 -14.67 10.83
C ARG A 137 3.27 -14.41 9.42
N PHE A 138 1.99 -14.70 9.21
CA PHE A 138 1.33 -14.40 7.92
C PHE A 138 1.30 -12.90 7.62
N ALA A 139 1.00 -12.10 8.64
CA ALA A 139 0.91 -10.66 8.48
C ALA A 139 2.29 -10.01 8.27
N ASP A 140 3.35 -10.54 8.90
CA ASP A 140 4.73 -10.09 8.67
C ASP A 140 5.17 -10.39 7.23
N ILE A 141 4.93 -11.63 6.76
CA ILE A 141 5.21 -12.01 5.37
C ILE A 141 4.43 -11.14 4.40
N LYS A 142 3.14 -10.88 4.67
CA LYS A 142 2.32 -10.00 3.83
C LYS A 142 2.83 -8.56 3.83
N ALA A 143 3.19 -8.02 4.98
CA ALA A 143 3.73 -6.67 5.07
C ALA A 143 5.05 -6.52 4.31
N GLN A 144 5.95 -7.51 4.46
CA GLN A 144 7.20 -7.55 3.72
C GLN A 144 6.94 -7.64 2.21
N ALA A 145 6.02 -8.51 1.79
CA ALA A 145 5.66 -8.65 0.38
C ALA A 145 5.08 -7.34 -0.20
N ASP A 146 4.21 -6.64 0.55
CA ASP A 146 3.64 -5.36 0.14
C ASP A 146 4.75 -4.28 0.01
N ASP A 147 5.70 -4.23 0.95
CA ASP A 147 6.86 -3.32 0.88
C ASP A 147 7.78 -3.66 -0.31
N ASP A 148 8.05 -4.94 -0.56
CA ASP A 148 8.88 -5.41 -1.68
C ASP A 148 8.23 -5.10 -3.04
N LEU A 149 6.92 -5.29 -3.17
CA LEU A 149 6.16 -4.91 -4.37
C LEU A 149 6.23 -3.40 -4.63
N MET A 150 6.02 -2.58 -3.60
CA MET A 150 6.12 -1.13 -3.72
C MET A 150 7.54 -0.69 -4.07
N ASN A 151 8.56 -1.28 -3.45
CA ASN A 151 9.97 -1.01 -3.76
C ASN A 151 10.28 -1.40 -5.21
N TYR A 152 9.78 -2.53 -5.68
CA TYR A 152 9.96 -2.97 -7.07
C TYR A 152 9.32 -1.97 -8.04
N ILE A 153 8.05 -1.58 -7.82
CA ILE A 153 7.34 -0.59 -8.64
C ILE A 153 8.11 0.73 -8.66
N GLN A 154 8.55 1.22 -7.50
CA GLN A 154 9.28 2.49 -7.39
C GLN A 154 10.68 2.45 -8.05
N SER A 155 11.28 1.27 -8.20
CA SER A 155 12.58 1.09 -8.87
C SER A 155 12.51 1.13 -10.39
N ARG A 156 11.32 1.03 -10.96
CA ARG A 156 11.13 1.04 -12.43
C ARG A 156 11.33 2.45 -13.00
N THR A 157 11.64 2.50 -14.28
CA THR A 157 11.57 3.76 -15.02
C THR A 157 10.11 4.14 -15.30
N PRO A 158 9.80 5.41 -15.60
CA PRO A 158 8.44 5.82 -15.95
C PRO A 158 7.83 5.01 -17.10
N TYR A 159 8.63 4.63 -18.09
CA TYR A 159 8.18 3.83 -19.24
C TYR A 159 7.94 2.37 -18.90
N GLU A 160 8.79 1.77 -18.06
CA GLU A 160 8.54 0.41 -17.55
C GLU A 160 7.25 0.36 -16.73
N PHE A 161 7.00 1.37 -15.89
CA PHE A 161 5.76 1.45 -15.14
C PHE A 161 4.55 1.65 -16.06
N GLN A 162 4.66 2.47 -17.10
CA GLN A 162 3.63 2.62 -18.14
C GLN A 162 3.31 1.29 -18.82
N ASP A 163 4.35 0.52 -19.18
CA ASP A 163 4.19 -0.82 -19.76
C ASP A 163 3.52 -1.81 -18.80
N MET A 164 3.83 -1.73 -17.49
CA MET A 164 3.14 -2.52 -16.45
C MET A 164 1.65 -2.16 -16.37
N VAL A 165 1.31 -0.87 -16.45
CA VAL A 165 -0.10 -0.43 -16.47
C VAL A 165 -0.82 -0.97 -17.71
N ALA A 166 -0.18 -0.95 -18.88
CA ALA A 166 -0.74 -1.53 -20.10
C ALA A 166 -0.94 -3.05 -19.98
N ALA A 167 0.03 -3.76 -19.37
CA ALA A 167 -0.05 -5.19 -19.09
C ALA A 167 -1.24 -5.53 -18.17
N LEU A 168 -1.43 -4.74 -17.11
CA LEU A 168 -2.56 -4.90 -16.21
C LEU A 168 -3.90 -4.71 -16.94
N LEU A 169 -4.03 -3.70 -17.76
CA LEU A 169 -5.26 -3.48 -18.56
C LEU A 169 -5.53 -4.65 -19.51
N ARG A 170 -4.51 -5.19 -20.17
CA ARG A 170 -4.65 -6.38 -21.03
C ARG A 170 -5.13 -7.60 -20.25
N SER A 171 -4.58 -7.82 -19.05
CA SER A 171 -5.00 -8.94 -18.18
C SER A 171 -6.45 -8.82 -17.68
N MET A 172 -6.99 -7.59 -17.64
CA MET A 172 -8.38 -7.29 -17.36
C MET A 172 -9.30 -7.48 -18.57
N GLY A 173 -8.74 -7.80 -19.75
CA GLY A 173 -9.49 -8.03 -20.98
C GLY A 173 -9.60 -6.82 -21.90
N TYR A 174 -8.89 -5.73 -21.63
CA TYR A 174 -8.85 -4.57 -22.52
C TYR A 174 -7.80 -4.74 -23.61
N TYR A 175 -8.09 -4.22 -24.79
CA TYR A 175 -7.13 -4.05 -25.87
C TYR A 175 -6.43 -2.71 -25.72
N THR A 176 -5.10 -2.70 -25.77
CA THR A 176 -4.28 -1.48 -25.64
C THR A 176 -3.58 -1.15 -26.97
N PRO A 177 -4.33 -0.67 -27.99
CA PRO A 177 -3.77 -0.41 -29.32
C PRO A 177 -2.78 0.76 -29.33
N PHE A 178 -2.84 1.60 -28.31
CA PHE A 178 -1.94 2.72 -28.16
C PHE A 178 -1.34 2.74 -26.77
N VAL A 179 0.00 2.68 -26.71
CA VAL A 179 0.84 2.98 -25.55
C VAL A 179 1.83 4.04 -26.04
N ALA A 180 1.88 5.19 -25.38
CA ALA A 180 2.65 6.33 -25.81
C ALA A 180 4.16 5.98 -25.90
N PRO A 181 4.84 6.33 -27.00
CA PRO A 181 6.29 6.17 -27.09
C PRO A 181 7.01 7.17 -26.20
N LYS A 182 8.32 6.99 -26.03
CA LYS A 182 9.16 7.94 -25.30
C LYS A 182 9.07 9.34 -25.92
N GLY A 183 8.69 10.33 -25.13
CA GLY A 183 8.58 11.71 -25.57
C GLY A 183 7.29 12.40 -25.13
N LYS A 184 6.80 13.36 -25.93
CA LYS A 184 5.54 14.07 -25.68
C LYS A 184 4.34 13.21 -26.10
N ASP A 185 3.43 12.97 -25.19
CA ASP A 185 2.29 12.06 -25.29
C ASP A 185 0.91 12.77 -25.35
N GLY A 186 0.90 14.09 -25.35
CA GLY A 186 -0.35 14.87 -25.38
C GLY A 186 -1.23 14.67 -24.13
N GLY A 187 -0.69 14.07 -23.06
CA GLY A 187 -1.38 13.89 -21.79
C GLY A 187 -2.21 12.59 -21.70
N ILE A 188 -2.09 11.68 -22.69
CA ILE A 188 -2.66 10.34 -22.66
C ILE A 188 -1.55 9.35 -22.93
N ASP A 189 -1.28 8.50 -21.96
CA ASP A 189 -0.21 7.50 -22.06
C ASP A 189 -0.71 6.17 -22.65
N ILE A 190 -1.96 5.79 -22.36
CA ILE A 190 -2.55 4.54 -22.85
C ILE A 190 -4.00 4.81 -23.28
N ILE A 191 -4.37 4.26 -24.45
CA ILE A 191 -5.78 4.14 -24.87
C ILE A 191 -6.14 2.66 -24.84
N ALA A 192 -7.24 2.34 -24.18
CA ALA A 192 -7.70 0.96 -24.04
C ALA A 192 -9.17 0.81 -24.46
N TYR A 193 -9.47 -0.30 -25.15
CA TYR A 193 -10.76 -0.63 -25.72
C TYR A 193 -11.30 -1.92 -25.11
N SER A 194 -12.63 -2.02 -24.96
CA SER A 194 -13.28 -3.25 -24.52
C SER A 194 -13.44 -4.31 -25.66
N ASP A 195 -13.21 -3.91 -26.92
CA ASP A 195 -13.25 -4.80 -28.08
C ASP A 195 -12.06 -4.49 -29.02
N PRO A 196 -11.66 -5.46 -29.88
CA PRO A 196 -10.47 -5.29 -30.75
C PRO A 196 -10.53 -4.12 -31.73
N LEU A 197 -11.73 -3.65 -32.09
CA LEU A 197 -11.95 -2.59 -33.08
C LEU A 197 -12.16 -1.22 -32.42
N GLY A 198 -12.35 -1.16 -31.09
CA GLY A 198 -12.70 0.05 -30.38
C GLY A 198 -14.06 0.63 -30.76
N ALA A 199 -14.97 -0.24 -31.22
CA ALA A 199 -16.32 0.15 -31.63
C ALA A 199 -17.27 0.31 -30.43
N THR A 200 -16.98 -0.40 -29.34
CA THR A 200 -17.81 -0.36 -28.12
C THR A 200 -17.33 0.74 -27.16
N LYS A 201 -18.24 1.59 -26.76
CA LYS A 201 -17.98 2.59 -25.71
C LYS A 201 -18.23 2.00 -24.31
N PRO A 202 -17.57 2.51 -23.26
CA PRO A 202 -16.62 3.61 -23.27
C PRO A 202 -15.19 3.19 -23.66
N ILE A 203 -14.42 4.15 -24.19
CA ILE A 203 -12.98 4.05 -24.37
C ILE A 203 -12.30 4.50 -23.08
N LEU A 204 -11.24 3.81 -22.66
CA LEU A 204 -10.43 4.23 -21.52
C LEU A 204 -9.26 5.10 -22.00
N LYS A 205 -9.12 6.27 -21.42
CA LYS A 205 -7.97 7.15 -21.59
C LYS A 205 -7.20 7.21 -20.28
N VAL A 206 -5.99 6.70 -20.30
CA VAL A 206 -5.20 6.50 -19.09
C VAL A 206 -3.99 7.42 -19.11
N GLN A 207 -3.80 8.16 -18.03
CA GLN A 207 -2.58 8.89 -17.74
C GLN A 207 -1.80 8.18 -16.65
N VAL A 208 -0.50 7.97 -16.87
CA VAL A 208 0.40 7.29 -15.96
C VAL A 208 1.39 8.28 -15.36
N LYS A 209 1.52 8.29 -14.03
CA LYS A 209 2.47 9.14 -13.31
C LYS A 209 3.37 8.28 -12.43
N HIS A 210 4.60 8.12 -12.85
CA HIS A 210 5.60 7.45 -12.03
C HIS A 210 6.21 8.43 -11.04
N TYR A 211 5.54 8.58 -9.89
CA TYR A 211 5.93 9.51 -8.83
C TYR A 211 6.37 8.73 -7.58
N ASN A 212 7.26 9.35 -6.85
CA ASN A 212 7.69 8.90 -5.54
C ASN A 212 6.53 9.05 -4.52
N LEU A 213 6.45 8.19 -3.51
CA LEU A 213 5.43 8.25 -2.47
C LEU A 213 5.37 9.62 -1.74
N ASN A 214 6.50 10.34 -1.67
CA ASN A 214 6.57 11.68 -1.06
C ASN A 214 6.15 12.81 -2.02
N ASN A 215 5.92 12.50 -3.31
CA ASN A 215 5.49 13.48 -4.29
C ASN A 215 4.09 13.07 -4.83
N PRO A 216 3.00 13.45 -4.14
CA PRO A 216 1.67 13.03 -4.53
C PRO A 216 1.22 13.70 -5.82
N VAL A 217 0.38 13.01 -6.58
CA VAL A 217 -0.29 13.56 -7.76
C VAL A 217 -1.24 14.68 -7.34
N THR A 218 -1.11 15.85 -7.99
CA THR A 218 -1.87 17.07 -7.69
C THR A 218 -3.13 17.22 -8.56
N VAL A 219 -3.96 18.19 -8.23
CA VAL A 219 -5.21 18.55 -8.94
C VAL A 219 -4.96 18.82 -10.42
N ASP A 220 -3.83 19.42 -10.79
CA ASP A 220 -3.54 19.82 -12.17
C ASP A 220 -3.47 18.61 -13.11
N VAL A 221 -2.98 17.48 -12.63
CA VAL A 221 -2.97 16.22 -13.41
C VAL A 221 -4.41 15.75 -13.68
N ILE A 222 -5.30 15.86 -12.69
CA ILE A 222 -6.69 15.45 -12.83
C ILE A 222 -7.40 16.36 -13.85
N ARG A 223 -7.22 17.66 -13.76
CA ARG A 223 -7.79 18.63 -14.71
C ARG A 223 -7.27 18.40 -16.12
N SER A 224 -5.98 18.09 -16.26
CA SER A 224 -5.37 17.79 -17.56
C SER A 224 -6.05 16.62 -18.24
N ILE A 225 -6.22 15.48 -17.56
CA ILE A 225 -6.84 14.31 -18.19
C ILE A 225 -8.33 14.52 -18.47
N VAL A 226 -9.06 15.23 -17.62
CA VAL A 226 -10.46 15.59 -17.86
C VAL A 226 -10.59 16.37 -19.18
N GLY A 227 -9.69 17.35 -19.42
CA GLY A 227 -9.69 18.15 -20.63
C GLY A 227 -9.48 17.33 -21.92
N VAL A 228 -8.69 16.25 -21.86
CA VAL A 228 -8.38 15.42 -23.04
C VAL A 228 -9.24 14.17 -23.16
N ALA A 229 -9.84 13.70 -22.05
CA ALA A 229 -10.70 12.52 -22.07
C ALA A 229 -12.05 12.78 -22.74
N LYS A 230 -12.59 13.98 -22.60
CA LYS A 230 -13.91 14.40 -23.15
C LYS A 230 -15.03 13.46 -22.66
N ASN A 231 -15.61 12.68 -23.59
CA ASN A 231 -16.73 11.75 -23.32
C ASN A 231 -16.27 10.31 -23.02
N ASP A 232 -14.96 10.07 -22.95
CA ASP A 232 -14.38 8.77 -22.63
C ASP A 232 -14.10 8.66 -21.12
N VAL A 233 -13.79 7.46 -20.64
CA VAL A 233 -13.47 7.24 -19.22
C VAL A 233 -12.02 7.65 -18.94
N ALA A 234 -11.84 8.63 -18.05
CA ALA A 234 -10.55 9.08 -17.60
C ALA A 234 -10.03 8.22 -16.43
N ILE A 235 -8.80 7.75 -16.53
CA ILE A 235 -8.11 7.00 -15.47
C ILE A 235 -6.74 7.63 -15.24
N VAL A 236 -6.40 7.88 -13.99
CA VAL A 236 -5.02 8.23 -13.61
C VAL A 236 -4.44 7.13 -12.76
N VAL A 237 -3.29 6.60 -13.18
CA VAL A 237 -2.54 5.58 -12.45
C VAL A 237 -1.22 6.19 -11.98
N THR A 238 -0.89 6.00 -10.71
CA THR A 238 0.41 6.44 -10.19
C THR A 238 1.11 5.34 -9.41
N SER A 239 2.44 5.28 -9.51
CA SER A 239 3.27 4.46 -8.64
C SER A 239 3.36 5.03 -7.21
N GLY A 240 2.95 6.28 -7.00
CA GLY A 240 2.92 6.96 -5.74
C GLY A 240 1.51 7.02 -5.13
N ARG A 241 1.14 8.20 -4.66
CA ARG A 241 -0.17 8.49 -4.05
C ARG A 241 -0.82 9.73 -4.65
N PHE A 242 -2.08 9.95 -4.34
CA PHE A 242 -2.81 11.17 -4.71
C PHE A 242 -2.93 12.10 -3.50
N ALA A 243 -2.75 13.39 -3.72
CA ALA A 243 -3.11 14.41 -2.74
C ALA A 243 -4.63 14.43 -2.51
N GLU A 244 -5.07 14.73 -1.29
CA GLU A 244 -6.52 14.76 -1.00
C GLU A 244 -7.31 15.72 -1.89
N PRO A 245 -6.83 16.92 -2.23
CA PRO A 245 -7.52 17.78 -3.21
C PRO A 245 -7.66 17.12 -4.59
N ALA A 246 -6.68 16.31 -5.04
CA ALA A 246 -6.78 15.58 -6.30
C ALA A 246 -7.84 14.47 -6.25
N ARG A 247 -7.98 13.78 -5.10
CA ARG A 247 -9.05 12.79 -4.88
C ARG A 247 -10.44 13.44 -4.90
N GLN A 248 -10.58 14.64 -4.34
CA GLN A 248 -11.83 15.39 -4.36
C GLN A 248 -12.20 15.82 -5.79
N GLU A 249 -11.25 16.38 -6.54
CA GLU A 249 -11.43 16.77 -7.93
C GLU A 249 -11.81 15.56 -8.81
N ALA A 250 -11.13 14.44 -8.62
CA ALA A 250 -11.41 13.21 -9.37
C ALA A 250 -12.85 12.69 -9.13
N ARG A 251 -13.36 12.77 -7.90
CA ARG A 251 -14.76 12.43 -7.59
C ARG A 251 -15.73 13.34 -8.33
N GLN A 252 -15.43 14.64 -8.41
CA GLN A 252 -16.29 15.64 -9.05
C GLN A 252 -16.42 15.41 -10.56
N PHE A 253 -15.33 14.97 -11.22
CA PHE A 253 -15.28 14.73 -12.66
C PHE A 253 -15.35 13.24 -13.05
N ASN A 254 -15.67 12.35 -12.11
CA ASN A 254 -15.75 10.91 -12.33
C ASN A 254 -14.47 10.30 -12.94
N VAL A 255 -13.29 10.76 -12.48
CA VAL A 255 -12.00 10.21 -12.87
C VAL A 255 -11.66 9.05 -11.96
N ARG A 256 -11.30 7.89 -12.52
CA ARG A 256 -10.83 6.74 -11.75
C ARG A 256 -9.36 6.95 -11.38
N LEU A 257 -9.05 6.80 -10.11
CA LEU A 257 -7.69 6.88 -9.57
C LEU A 257 -7.22 5.50 -9.14
N ILE A 258 -5.98 5.15 -9.49
CA ILE A 258 -5.30 3.92 -9.06
C ILE A 258 -3.94 4.35 -8.53
N ASP A 259 -3.71 4.25 -7.22
CA ASP A 259 -2.41 4.52 -6.62
C ASP A 259 -1.52 3.27 -6.60
N GLY A 260 -0.27 3.41 -6.13
CA GLY A 260 0.70 2.33 -6.17
C GLY A 260 0.29 1.09 -5.37
N TYR A 261 -0.40 1.26 -4.24
CA TYR A 261 -0.90 0.13 -3.45
C TYR A 261 -2.05 -0.59 -4.14
N GLU A 262 -3.02 0.16 -4.66
CA GLU A 262 -4.11 -0.42 -5.42
C GLU A 262 -3.61 -1.09 -6.71
N PHE A 263 -2.60 -0.49 -7.37
CA PHE A 263 -1.97 -1.10 -8.53
C PHE A 263 -1.34 -2.46 -8.19
N SER A 264 -0.61 -2.58 -7.08
CA SER A 264 -0.01 -3.86 -6.64
C SER A 264 -1.07 -4.92 -6.33
N GLU A 265 -2.16 -4.55 -5.67
CA GLU A 265 -3.29 -5.45 -5.39
C GLU A 265 -3.96 -5.96 -6.69
N LEU A 266 -4.17 -5.05 -7.64
CA LEU A 266 -4.72 -5.41 -8.95
C LEU A 266 -3.76 -6.30 -9.74
N TRP A 267 -2.44 -6.05 -9.67
CA TRP A 267 -1.43 -6.89 -10.30
C TRP A 267 -1.50 -8.33 -9.79
N ILE A 268 -1.50 -8.52 -8.47
CA ILE A 268 -1.63 -9.84 -7.84
C ILE A 268 -2.94 -10.52 -8.28
N LYS A 269 -4.07 -9.81 -8.23
CA LYS A 269 -5.39 -10.33 -8.59
C LYS A 269 -5.47 -10.83 -10.02
N TYR A 270 -4.82 -10.14 -10.95
CA TYR A 270 -4.89 -10.46 -12.38
C TYR A 270 -3.67 -11.20 -12.91
N PHE A 271 -2.67 -11.48 -12.07
CA PHE A 271 -1.39 -12.09 -12.46
C PHE A 271 -1.56 -13.39 -13.27
N ASN A 272 -2.44 -14.28 -12.83
CA ASN A 272 -2.71 -15.55 -13.53
C ASN A 272 -3.36 -15.39 -14.90
N LYS A 273 -3.88 -14.20 -15.23
CA LYS A 273 -4.47 -13.89 -16.54
C LYS A 273 -3.49 -13.19 -17.48
N MET A 274 -2.29 -12.85 -17.01
CA MET A 274 -1.26 -12.20 -17.80
C MET A 274 -0.55 -13.18 -18.71
N SER A 275 -0.07 -12.68 -19.86
CA SER A 275 0.90 -13.40 -20.69
C SER A 275 2.22 -13.56 -19.95
N GLU A 276 3.08 -14.49 -20.35
CA GLU A 276 4.39 -14.68 -19.74
C GLU A 276 5.29 -13.43 -19.88
N ASP A 277 5.21 -12.73 -21.00
CA ASP A 277 5.93 -11.47 -21.22
C ASP A 277 5.45 -10.35 -20.28
N ASP A 278 4.15 -10.31 -19.98
CA ASP A 278 3.58 -9.34 -19.06
C ASP A 278 3.90 -9.70 -17.60
N LYS A 279 3.88 -10.98 -17.22
CA LYS A 279 4.31 -11.46 -15.89
C LYS A 279 5.77 -11.12 -15.60
N ALA A 280 6.65 -11.21 -16.60
CA ALA A 280 8.06 -10.89 -16.45
C ALA A 280 8.34 -9.42 -16.08
N ARG A 281 7.38 -8.51 -16.26
CA ARG A 281 7.51 -7.09 -15.89
C ARG A 281 7.51 -6.86 -14.38
N MET A 282 6.81 -7.69 -13.62
CA MET A 282 6.90 -7.80 -12.17
C MET A 282 6.61 -9.26 -11.80
N PRO A 283 7.66 -10.11 -11.78
CA PRO A 283 7.52 -11.54 -11.50
C PRO A 283 7.22 -11.73 -10.02
N ILE A 284 6.10 -12.37 -9.72
CA ILE A 284 5.69 -12.72 -8.36
C ILE A 284 5.38 -14.21 -8.29
N GLU A 285 5.62 -14.82 -7.14
CA GLU A 285 5.25 -16.20 -6.86
C GLU A 285 4.20 -16.25 -5.72
N PRO A 286 3.07 -16.94 -5.91
CA PRO A 286 2.08 -17.07 -4.86
C PRO A 286 2.54 -18.07 -3.81
N ILE A 287 2.35 -17.73 -2.52
CA ILE A 287 2.51 -18.64 -1.40
C ILE A 287 1.13 -18.97 -0.85
N TYR A 288 0.83 -20.26 -0.70
CA TYR A 288 -0.48 -20.73 -0.21
C TYR A 288 -0.37 -21.10 1.26
N PHE A 289 -1.31 -20.60 2.06
CA PHE A 289 -1.48 -20.99 3.46
C PHE A 289 -2.80 -21.74 3.64
N ILE A 290 -2.77 -22.78 4.48
CA ILE A 290 -4.00 -23.48 4.87
C ILE A 290 -4.74 -22.56 5.86
N LYS A 291 -5.93 -22.11 5.48
CA LYS A 291 -6.84 -21.45 6.41
C LYS A 291 -7.36 -22.52 7.35
N ARG A 292 -6.98 -22.46 8.63
CA ARG A 292 -7.58 -23.33 9.65
C ARG A 292 -8.98 -22.81 9.91
N GLU A 293 -9.99 -23.66 9.66
CA GLU A 293 -11.36 -23.37 10.09
C GLU A 293 -11.39 -23.48 11.61
N ASP A 294 -11.98 -22.48 12.27
CA ASP A 294 -12.19 -22.50 13.72
C ASP A 294 -13.09 -23.70 14.06
N GLN A 295 -12.59 -24.61 14.93
CA GLN A 295 -13.39 -25.62 15.60
C GLN A 295 -14.09 -25.05 16.81
#